data_38ad9cdae68f5918668b36fca1d2148c
#
_entry.id   38ad9cdae68f5918668b36fca1d2148c
#
_cell.length_a   1.000
_cell.length_b   1.000
_cell.length_c   1.000
_cell.angle_alpha   90.00
_cell.angle_beta   90.00
_cell.angle_gamma   90.00
#
_symmetry.space_group_name_H-M   'P 1'
#
loop_
_entity.id
_entity.type
_entity.pdbx_description
1 polymer ?
#
loop_
_entity_poly.entity_id
_entity_poly.type
_entity_poly.pdbx_seq_one_letter_code
_entity_poly.pdbx_strand_id
1 'polypeptide(L)'
;MVDNAGHDPKFGVLPARSVGLRRAGDRRETGARRWRVRSHARRFCGVPPERWPPARSSARSGLPRIRLPLAGRLFLPPSEGKCYNRTTVPNSQRPSRFFNTNYNGYTPAVIVTPTSQLDVQKAMAFAAANNLKVAPRGGGHSYVGASTANGAMVLDLRQLPGDINYDATTGRVTVTPATGLYAMHQVLAAAGRGIPTGTCPTVGVAGHALGGGLGANSRHAGLLCDQLTSASVVLPSGQAVTASATDHPDLFWALRGGGGGNFGVTTSLTFATFPSGDLDVVNLNFPPQSFAQVLVGWQNWLRTADRGSWALADATVDPLGTHCRILATCPAGSGGSVAAAIVSAVGTQPTGTENHTFNYLDLVRYLAVGNLNPSPLGYVGGSDVFTTITPATAQGIASAVDAFPRGAGRMLAIMHALDGALATVSPGATAFPWRRQSALVQWYVETSGSPSEATSWLNTAHQAVRAYSVGGYVNYLEVNQPPARYFGPNLSRLSAVRQKYDPSRVHVLRAELLAAPHEY
;
A
#
# COMPACT_ATOMS: atom_id res chain seq x y z
N MET A 1 19.76 -55.40 14.42
CA MET A 1 18.51 -56.16 14.23
C MET A 1 17.36 -55.15 14.23
N VAL A 2 16.67 -55.13 13.09
CA VAL A 2 15.33 -54.55 12.81
C VAL A 2 15.24 -53.05 12.82
N ASP A 3 15.33 -52.38 11.69
CA ASP A 3 14.36 -51.95 10.67
C ASP A 3 13.08 -51.29 11.18
N ASN A 4 12.87 -50.01 10.82
CA ASN A 4 11.72 -49.50 10.08
C ASN A 4 11.90 -47.99 9.77
N ALA A 5 12.12 -47.67 8.51
CA ALA A 5 11.25 -47.11 7.48
C ALA A 5 10.44 -45.88 7.99
N GLY A 6 10.72 -44.64 7.64
CA GLY A 6 10.62 -43.98 6.35
C GLY A 6 9.22 -43.41 6.11
N HIS A 7 9.06 -42.09 6.25
CA HIS A 7 8.03 -41.38 5.46
C HIS A 7 8.50 -39.93 5.22
N ASP A 8 8.88 -39.73 3.96
CA ASP A 8 9.21 -38.44 3.36
C ASP A 8 7.95 -37.92 2.64
N PRO A 9 7.45 -36.73 2.89
CA PRO A 9 6.41 -36.13 2.05
C PRO A 9 7.06 -35.29 0.95
N LYS A 10 7.23 -35.90 -0.21
CA LYS A 10 7.58 -35.23 -1.46
C LYS A 10 6.47 -34.26 -1.88
N PHE A 11 6.77 -32.99 -1.91
CA PHE A 11 5.98 -32.04 -2.68
C PHE A 11 6.21 -32.27 -4.16
N GLY A 12 5.17 -32.79 -4.84
CA GLY A 12 5.17 -33.06 -6.27
C GLY A 12 5.13 -31.78 -7.10
N VAL A 13 6.21 -31.52 -7.81
CA VAL A 13 6.26 -30.58 -8.93
C VAL A 13 5.61 -31.26 -10.12
N LEU A 14 4.50 -30.74 -10.62
CA LEU A 14 3.89 -31.17 -11.87
C LEU A 14 4.72 -30.65 -13.05
N PRO A 15 5.12 -31.50 -14.03
CA PRO A 15 5.87 -31.06 -15.19
C PRO A 15 4.99 -30.32 -16.19
N ALA A 16 5.50 -29.22 -16.72
CA ALA A 16 4.94 -28.49 -17.84
C ALA A 16 4.88 -29.36 -19.08
N ARG A 17 3.68 -29.57 -19.64
CA ARG A 17 3.51 -30.22 -20.95
C ARG A 17 3.91 -29.24 -22.06
N SER A 18 4.97 -29.58 -22.77
CA SER A 18 5.36 -28.94 -24.03
C SER A 18 4.33 -29.27 -25.11
N VAL A 19 3.66 -28.23 -25.64
CA VAL A 19 2.83 -28.36 -26.84
C VAL A 19 3.70 -27.99 -28.04
N GLY A 20 4.02 -29.02 -28.85
CA GLY A 20 4.77 -28.89 -30.09
C GLY A 20 3.97 -28.14 -31.16
N LEU A 21 4.50 -27.02 -31.64
CA LEU A 21 4.01 -26.33 -32.84
C LEU A 21 4.51 -27.02 -34.09
N ARG A 22 3.61 -27.68 -34.82
CA ARG A 22 3.82 -28.06 -36.23
C ARG A 22 3.53 -26.86 -37.12
N ARG A 23 4.52 -26.50 -37.95
CA ARG A 23 4.35 -25.57 -39.09
C ARG A 23 3.50 -26.26 -40.15
N ALA A 24 2.46 -25.58 -40.63
CA ALA A 24 1.83 -25.84 -41.92
C ALA A 24 1.46 -24.50 -42.59
N GLY A 25 1.75 -24.48 -43.88
CA GLY A 25 1.88 -23.35 -44.79
C GLY A 25 0.62 -22.57 -45.14
N ASP A 26 0.99 -21.46 -45.62
CA ASP A 26 0.43 -20.52 -46.56
C ASP A 26 -0.85 -20.93 -47.29
N ARG A 27 -1.91 -20.10 -47.19
CA ARG A 27 -2.81 -19.67 -48.26
C ARG A 27 -3.65 -18.48 -47.84
N ARG A 28 -3.55 -17.44 -48.63
CA ARG A 28 -4.39 -16.23 -48.62
C ARG A 28 -5.84 -16.59 -48.93
N GLU A 29 -6.80 -15.98 -48.20
CA GLU A 29 -8.05 -15.49 -48.80
C GLU A 29 -8.72 -14.44 -47.92
N THR A 30 -9.15 -13.39 -48.59
CA THR A 30 -9.84 -12.19 -48.12
C THR A 30 -11.30 -12.49 -47.72
N GLY A 31 -11.76 -11.92 -46.58
CA GLY A 31 -13.18 -12.01 -46.24
C GLY A 31 -13.54 -11.23 -44.98
N ALA A 32 -13.83 -9.95 -45.14
CA ALA A 32 -14.37 -9.11 -44.07
C ALA A 32 -15.77 -9.57 -43.66
N ARG A 33 -15.95 -10.04 -42.45
CA ARG A 33 -17.27 -10.22 -41.84
C ARG A 33 -17.44 -9.28 -40.65
N ARG A 34 -18.32 -8.28 -40.88
CA ARG A 34 -18.85 -7.40 -39.82
C ARG A 34 -19.75 -8.21 -38.89
N TRP A 35 -19.38 -8.28 -37.62
CA TRP A 35 -20.29 -8.72 -36.55
C TRP A 35 -21.10 -7.53 -36.06
N ARG A 36 -22.44 -7.56 -36.29
CA ARG A 36 -23.40 -6.64 -35.66
C ARG A 36 -23.77 -7.23 -34.30
N VAL A 37 -23.40 -6.55 -33.23
CA VAL A 37 -23.97 -6.80 -31.92
C VAL A 37 -25.28 -6.01 -31.81
N ARG A 38 -26.40 -6.71 -31.65
CA ARG A 38 -27.70 -6.08 -31.37
C ARG A 38 -27.73 -5.68 -29.90
N SER A 39 -27.77 -4.37 -29.65
CA SER A 39 -28.09 -3.81 -28.34
C SER A 39 -29.60 -3.84 -28.12
N HIS A 40 -30.07 -4.55 -27.10
CA HIS A 40 -31.45 -4.41 -26.60
C HIS A 40 -31.47 -3.30 -25.54
N ALA A 41 -31.77 -2.08 -25.98
CA ALA A 41 -32.14 -1.00 -25.08
C ALA A 41 -33.62 -1.14 -24.72
N ARG A 42 -33.93 -1.46 -23.48
CA ARG A 42 -35.28 -1.26 -22.94
C ARG A 42 -35.41 0.18 -22.44
N ARG A 43 -36.29 0.92 -23.10
CA ARG A 43 -36.80 2.23 -22.70
C ARG A 43 -37.64 2.10 -21.43
N PHE A 44 -37.37 2.94 -20.43
CA PHE A 44 -38.40 3.30 -19.45
C PHE A 44 -38.21 4.74 -18.97
N CYS A 45 -39.35 5.44 -19.09
CA CYS A 45 -39.85 6.65 -18.46
C CYS A 45 -39.47 7.99 -19.07
N GLY A 46 -40.36 8.46 -19.95
CA GLY A 46 -40.54 9.87 -20.27
C GLY A 46 -41.50 10.52 -19.25
N VAL A 47 -41.09 11.72 -18.76
CA VAL A 47 -42.01 12.71 -18.15
C VAL A 47 -41.57 14.06 -18.73
N PRO A 48 -42.51 14.92 -19.22
CA PRO A 48 -42.19 16.16 -19.90
C PRO A 48 -41.75 17.27 -18.93
N PRO A 49 -41.01 18.31 -19.41
CA PRO A 49 -40.50 19.39 -18.56
C PRO A 49 -41.57 20.45 -18.30
N GLU A 50 -41.87 20.72 -17.03
CA GLU A 50 -42.65 21.90 -16.63
C GLU A 50 -41.73 23.13 -16.50
N ARG A 51 -42.28 24.29 -16.95
CA ARG A 51 -41.64 25.59 -17.03
C ARG A 51 -41.52 26.26 -15.65
N TRP A 52 -40.37 26.80 -15.34
CA TRP A 52 -40.09 27.61 -14.15
C TRP A 52 -40.47 29.08 -14.36
N PRO A 53 -41.11 29.76 -13.38
CA PRO A 53 -41.25 31.22 -13.38
C PRO A 53 -40.00 31.92 -12.84
N PRO A 54 -39.78 33.22 -13.15
CA PRO A 54 -38.55 33.94 -12.85
C PRO A 54 -38.45 34.34 -11.36
N ALA A 55 -37.23 34.31 -10.84
CA ALA A 55 -36.85 34.64 -9.48
C ALA A 55 -37.09 36.14 -9.16
N ARG A 56 -37.77 36.41 -8.03
CA ARG A 56 -37.77 37.72 -7.39
C ARG A 56 -36.80 37.73 -6.21
N SER A 57 -35.91 38.73 -6.19
CA SER A 57 -34.97 39.03 -5.12
C SER A 57 -35.67 39.54 -3.89
N SER A 58 -35.41 38.94 -2.70
CA SER A 58 -35.47 39.66 -1.42
C SER A 58 -34.59 38.94 -0.40
N ALA A 59 -33.60 39.67 0.11
CA ALA A 59 -32.71 39.24 1.17
C ALA A 59 -33.49 39.12 2.50
N ARG A 60 -33.35 37.98 3.18
CA ARG A 60 -33.37 37.86 4.65
C ARG A 60 -32.57 36.64 5.12
N SER A 61 -31.68 36.91 6.06
CA SER A 61 -30.85 35.99 6.81
C SER A 61 -31.69 34.93 7.55
N GLY A 62 -31.39 33.67 7.28
CA GLY A 62 -31.94 32.52 7.98
C GLY A 62 -31.59 31.25 7.23
N LEU A 63 -30.48 30.60 7.58
CA LEU A 63 -30.11 29.30 7.02
C LEU A 63 -31.16 28.27 7.48
N PRO A 64 -31.89 27.61 6.55
CA PRO A 64 -32.75 26.51 6.93
C PRO A 64 -31.85 25.30 7.28
N ARG A 65 -31.99 24.80 8.49
CA ARG A 65 -31.48 23.46 8.87
C ARG A 65 -32.22 22.42 8.03
N ILE A 66 -31.61 21.96 6.98
CA ILE A 66 -32.15 20.84 6.18
C ILE A 66 -31.94 19.56 7.02
N ARG A 67 -33.02 19.05 7.61
CA ARG A 67 -33.07 17.67 8.09
C ARG A 67 -33.01 16.77 6.87
N LEU A 68 -31.94 16.00 6.71
CA LEU A 68 -31.83 14.96 5.71
C LEU A 68 -32.95 13.93 5.96
N PRO A 69 -33.84 13.67 5.00
CA PRO A 69 -34.77 12.55 5.13
C PRO A 69 -34.00 11.25 5.07
N LEU A 70 -34.26 10.34 6.00
CA LEU A 70 -33.64 9.01 6.12
C LEU A 70 -33.90 8.08 4.91
N ALA A 71 -34.53 8.56 3.83
CA ALA A 71 -34.85 7.81 2.61
C ALA A 71 -34.96 8.73 1.38
N GLY A 72 -33.97 9.58 1.12
CA GLY A 72 -33.95 10.44 -0.06
C GLY A 72 -32.83 10.03 -1.04
N ARG A 73 -33.15 9.91 -2.33
CA ARG A 73 -32.17 9.75 -3.40
C ARG A 73 -31.28 10.99 -3.43
N LEU A 74 -29.99 10.81 -3.16
CA LEU A 74 -28.98 11.85 -3.37
C LEU A 74 -28.79 12.04 -4.89
N PHE A 75 -29.32 13.12 -5.45
CA PHE A 75 -29.07 13.48 -6.84
C PHE A 75 -27.80 14.32 -6.91
N LEU A 76 -26.70 13.71 -7.33
CA LEU A 76 -25.64 14.46 -8.00
C LEU A 76 -26.11 14.77 -9.42
N PRO A 77 -25.79 15.94 -10.01
CA PRO A 77 -26.12 16.22 -11.41
C PRO A 77 -25.52 15.13 -12.31
N PRO A 78 -26.15 14.82 -13.46
CA PRO A 78 -25.76 13.70 -14.30
C PRO A 78 -24.29 13.85 -14.73
N SER A 79 -23.45 13.06 -14.13
CA SER A 79 -22.10 12.72 -14.53
C SER A 79 -22.11 11.20 -14.78
N GLU A 80 -21.18 10.68 -15.55
CA GLU A 80 -21.08 9.25 -15.82
C GLU A 80 -20.73 8.42 -14.57
N GLY A 81 -20.37 9.09 -13.46
CA GLY A 81 -20.09 8.47 -12.15
C GLY A 81 -21.33 7.90 -11.47
N LYS A 82 -21.16 6.80 -10.72
CA LYS A 82 -22.25 6.13 -10.01
C LYS A 82 -22.21 6.44 -8.52
N CYS A 83 -23.41 6.75 -7.96
CA CYS A 83 -23.61 6.85 -6.52
C CYS A 83 -24.36 5.62 -6.02
N TYR A 84 -23.87 5.05 -4.94
CA TYR A 84 -24.51 3.90 -4.28
C TYR A 84 -24.92 4.29 -2.86
N ASN A 85 -26.20 4.09 -2.56
CA ASN A 85 -26.69 4.18 -1.20
C ASN A 85 -26.89 2.75 -0.64
N ARG A 86 -26.97 2.63 0.68
CA ARG A 86 -26.95 1.35 1.42
C ARG A 86 -28.10 0.40 1.04
N THR A 87 -29.21 0.90 0.54
CA THR A 87 -30.45 0.13 0.33
C THR A 87 -30.56 -0.53 -1.03
N THR A 88 -29.73 -0.15 -2.01
CA THR A 88 -29.93 -0.52 -3.42
C THR A 88 -28.95 -1.55 -3.98
N VAL A 89 -27.90 -1.94 -3.23
CA VAL A 89 -26.89 -2.90 -3.71
C VAL A 89 -26.84 -4.14 -2.82
N PRO A 90 -27.01 -5.36 -3.39
CA PRO A 90 -26.83 -6.61 -2.64
C PRO A 90 -25.47 -6.69 -1.96
N ASN A 91 -25.39 -7.34 -0.81
CA ASN A 91 -24.16 -7.41 0.01
C ASN A 91 -22.96 -7.97 -0.75
N SER A 92 -23.16 -8.86 -1.71
CA SER A 92 -22.13 -9.44 -2.58
C SER A 92 -21.58 -8.49 -3.65
N GLN A 93 -22.32 -7.42 -3.99
CA GLN A 93 -21.97 -6.46 -5.03
C GLN A 93 -21.54 -5.09 -4.48
N ARG A 94 -21.46 -4.93 -3.14
CA ARG A 94 -21.10 -3.66 -2.52
C ARG A 94 -19.65 -3.30 -2.83
N PRO A 95 -19.38 -2.09 -3.31
CA PRO A 95 -18.00 -1.57 -3.46
C PRO A 95 -17.23 -1.50 -2.13
N SER A 96 -17.86 -1.82 -1.01
CA SER A 96 -17.40 -1.63 0.37
C SER A 96 -16.47 -2.74 0.90
N ARG A 97 -16.12 -3.77 0.13
CA ARG A 97 -15.17 -4.79 0.61
C ARG A 97 -13.76 -4.25 0.56
N PHE A 98 -13.11 -4.20 1.74
CA PHE A 98 -11.71 -3.81 1.92
C PHE A 98 -10.85 -5.06 1.99
N PHE A 99 -9.55 -4.90 1.69
CA PHE A 99 -8.61 -6.01 1.83
C PHE A 99 -8.51 -6.42 3.30
N ASN A 100 -8.41 -5.45 4.24
CA ASN A 100 -8.55 -5.74 5.66
C ASN A 100 -10.04 -5.88 6.01
N THR A 101 -10.50 -7.10 6.18
CA THR A 101 -11.91 -7.44 6.42
C THR A 101 -12.43 -6.95 7.77
N ASN A 102 -11.57 -6.62 8.73
CA ASN A 102 -11.94 -6.05 10.03
C ASN A 102 -12.74 -4.74 9.88
N TYR A 103 -12.61 -4.05 8.74
CA TYR A 103 -13.30 -2.78 8.46
C TYR A 103 -14.53 -2.91 7.54
N ASN A 104 -14.92 -4.12 7.15
CA ASN A 104 -16.11 -4.34 6.31
C ASN A 104 -17.44 -4.01 7.01
N GLY A 105 -17.43 -3.90 8.35
CA GLY A 105 -18.60 -3.50 9.15
C GLY A 105 -18.90 -1.99 9.15
N TYR A 106 -17.99 -1.15 8.63
CA TYR A 106 -18.21 0.29 8.58
C TYR A 106 -19.34 0.67 7.61
N THR A 107 -20.08 1.72 7.98
CA THR A 107 -21.30 2.15 7.28
C THR A 107 -21.13 3.59 6.79
N PRO A 108 -20.49 3.81 5.63
CA PRO A 108 -20.42 5.14 5.04
C PRO A 108 -21.82 5.65 4.70
N ALA A 109 -22.01 6.97 4.72
CA ALA A 109 -23.27 7.60 4.30
C ALA A 109 -23.51 7.40 2.80
N VAL A 110 -22.43 7.49 2.00
CA VAL A 110 -22.49 7.30 0.55
C VAL A 110 -21.15 6.77 0.02
N ILE A 111 -21.21 5.97 -1.05
CA ILE A 111 -20.03 5.57 -1.83
C ILE A 111 -20.19 6.15 -3.22
N VAL A 112 -19.22 6.96 -3.63
CA VAL A 112 -19.14 7.56 -4.96
C VAL A 112 -18.02 6.87 -5.73
N THR A 113 -18.30 6.42 -6.95
CA THR A 113 -17.33 5.82 -7.86
C THR A 113 -17.11 6.78 -9.04
N PRO A 114 -16.18 7.75 -8.92
CA PRO A 114 -15.92 8.71 -9.98
C PRO A 114 -15.30 8.01 -11.19
N THR A 115 -15.68 8.49 -12.38
CA THR A 115 -15.13 8.04 -13.67
C THR A 115 -14.33 9.14 -14.37
N SER A 116 -14.18 10.29 -13.71
CA SER A 116 -13.37 11.40 -14.19
C SER A 116 -12.84 12.25 -13.02
N GLN A 117 -11.80 13.06 -13.27
CA GLN A 117 -11.36 14.05 -12.30
C GLN A 117 -12.47 15.07 -11.98
N LEU A 118 -13.31 15.41 -12.94
CA LEU A 118 -14.44 16.31 -12.74
C LEU A 118 -15.47 15.71 -11.78
N ASP A 119 -15.69 14.39 -11.80
CA ASP A 119 -16.56 13.73 -10.82
C ASP A 119 -15.99 13.82 -9.42
N VAL A 120 -14.66 13.68 -9.26
CA VAL A 120 -14.00 13.88 -7.97
C VAL A 120 -14.18 15.32 -7.48
N GLN A 121 -14.03 16.33 -8.35
CA GLN A 121 -14.25 17.73 -8.01
C GLN A 121 -15.70 17.98 -7.55
N LYS A 122 -16.69 17.47 -8.29
CA LYS A 122 -18.12 17.57 -7.92
C LYS A 122 -18.43 16.89 -6.59
N ALA A 123 -17.84 15.69 -6.36
CA ALA A 123 -18.01 14.95 -5.11
C ALA A 123 -17.40 15.71 -3.92
N MET A 124 -16.22 16.31 -4.09
CA MET A 124 -15.59 17.14 -3.05
C MET A 124 -16.43 18.38 -2.73
N ALA A 125 -16.92 19.10 -3.76
CA ALA A 125 -17.81 20.25 -3.56
C ALA A 125 -19.11 19.85 -2.86
N PHE A 126 -19.69 18.71 -3.22
CA PHE A 126 -20.88 18.16 -2.56
C PHE A 126 -20.59 17.83 -1.08
N ALA A 127 -19.47 17.16 -0.81
CA ALA A 127 -19.08 16.82 0.57
C ALA A 127 -18.92 18.07 1.43
N ALA A 128 -18.25 19.10 0.92
CA ALA A 128 -18.08 20.38 1.59
C ALA A 128 -19.43 21.07 1.89
N ALA A 129 -20.33 21.14 0.88
CA ALA A 129 -21.65 21.76 1.03
C ALA A 129 -22.57 21.04 2.04
N ASN A 130 -22.34 19.73 2.27
CA ASN A 130 -23.15 18.90 3.17
C ASN A 130 -22.40 18.52 4.46
N ASN A 131 -21.27 19.13 4.73
CA ASN A 131 -20.41 18.84 5.90
C ASN A 131 -20.10 17.34 6.06
N LEU A 132 -19.90 16.63 4.94
CA LEU A 132 -19.50 15.23 4.93
C LEU A 132 -17.98 15.09 4.97
N LYS A 133 -17.50 14.18 5.80
CA LYS A 133 -16.09 13.74 5.74
C LYS A 133 -15.87 12.86 4.51
N VAL A 134 -14.68 12.95 3.93
CA VAL A 134 -14.33 12.20 2.71
C VAL A 134 -13.21 11.20 3.00
N ALA A 135 -13.43 9.94 2.65
CA ALA A 135 -12.44 8.86 2.71
C ALA A 135 -12.09 8.41 1.27
N PRO A 136 -10.96 8.83 0.69
CA PRO A 136 -10.56 8.35 -0.61
C PRO A 136 -10.06 6.90 -0.53
N ARG A 137 -10.46 6.08 -1.51
CA ARG A 137 -10.10 4.68 -1.61
C ARG A 137 -9.33 4.41 -2.90
N GLY A 138 -8.05 4.00 -2.76
CA GLY A 138 -7.27 3.34 -3.79
C GLY A 138 -7.44 1.83 -3.72
N GLY A 139 -6.39 1.07 -3.35
CA GLY A 139 -6.44 -0.38 -3.20
C GLY A 139 -7.23 -0.91 -2.00
N GLY A 140 -7.47 -0.09 -0.96
CA GLY A 140 -8.21 -0.52 0.23
C GLY A 140 -7.43 -1.38 1.23
N HIS A 141 -6.10 -1.30 1.24
CA HIS A 141 -5.18 -2.08 2.07
C HIS A 141 -4.79 -1.41 3.40
N SER A 142 -5.45 -0.33 3.82
CA SER A 142 -5.09 0.37 5.05
C SER A 142 -5.21 -0.54 6.29
N TYR A 143 -4.21 -0.50 7.15
CA TYR A 143 -4.16 -1.23 8.43
C TYR A 143 -5.23 -0.77 9.41
N VAL A 144 -5.64 0.48 9.32
CA VAL A 144 -6.65 1.10 10.19
C VAL A 144 -7.95 1.44 9.46
N GLY A 145 -8.17 0.91 8.25
CA GLY A 145 -9.37 1.17 7.46
C GLY A 145 -9.54 2.63 7.04
N ALA A 146 -8.45 3.37 6.78
CA ALA A 146 -8.48 4.80 6.42
C ALA A 146 -9.26 5.10 5.12
N SER A 147 -9.55 4.07 4.31
CA SER A 147 -10.35 4.19 3.07
C SER A 147 -11.85 4.12 3.31
N THR A 148 -12.32 4.14 4.57
CA THR A 148 -13.75 4.13 4.95
C THR A 148 -13.96 4.78 6.32
N ALA A 149 -15.18 5.25 6.60
CA ALA A 149 -15.61 5.64 7.93
C ALA A 149 -17.14 5.62 8.01
N ASN A 150 -17.67 5.47 9.23
CA ASN A 150 -19.10 5.61 9.49
C ASN A 150 -19.56 7.03 9.16
N GLY A 151 -20.67 7.17 8.45
CA GLY A 151 -21.25 8.47 8.10
C GLY A 151 -20.45 9.30 7.09
N ALA A 152 -19.31 8.84 6.60
CA ALA A 152 -18.49 9.56 5.62
C ALA A 152 -18.92 9.25 4.17
N MET A 153 -18.47 10.10 3.24
CA MET A 153 -18.44 9.80 1.82
C MET A 153 -17.17 8.99 1.52
N VAL A 154 -17.31 7.80 0.98
CA VAL A 154 -16.20 7.04 0.39
C VAL A 154 -16.08 7.42 -1.08
N LEU A 155 -14.91 7.95 -1.49
CA LEU A 155 -14.55 8.13 -2.89
C LEU A 155 -13.76 6.92 -3.37
N ASP A 156 -14.44 5.99 -4.05
CA ASP A 156 -13.83 4.78 -4.58
C ASP A 156 -13.20 5.05 -5.96
N LEU A 157 -11.90 5.29 -5.96
CA LEU A 157 -11.13 5.74 -7.13
C LEU A 157 -10.79 4.60 -8.12
N ARG A 158 -11.26 3.38 -7.87
CA ARG A 158 -10.95 2.21 -8.70
C ARG A 158 -11.58 2.25 -10.09
N GLN A 159 -12.52 3.15 -10.32
CA GLN A 159 -13.18 3.36 -11.61
C GLN A 159 -12.62 4.59 -12.37
N LEU A 160 -11.65 5.31 -11.80
CA LEU A 160 -11.00 6.38 -12.56
C LEU A 160 -10.31 5.79 -13.78
N PRO A 161 -10.65 6.26 -15.00
CA PRO A 161 -10.05 5.77 -16.21
C PRO A 161 -8.59 6.25 -16.29
N GLY A 162 -7.78 5.45 -16.89
CA GLY A 162 -6.37 5.74 -17.15
C GLY A 162 -5.58 4.45 -17.22
N ASP A 163 -4.91 4.25 -18.34
CA ASP A 163 -3.95 3.19 -18.53
C ASP A 163 -2.68 3.50 -17.72
N ILE A 164 -1.90 2.46 -17.46
CA ILE A 164 -0.54 2.62 -16.97
C ILE A 164 0.29 3.11 -18.14
N ASN A 165 0.58 4.41 -18.17
CA ASN A 165 1.25 5.04 -19.31
C ASN A 165 2.75 5.20 -19.00
N TYR A 166 3.59 4.38 -19.65
CA TYR A 166 5.03 4.52 -19.62
C TYR A 166 5.50 5.34 -20.84
N ASP A 167 6.19 6.44 -20.57
CA ASP A 167 6.84 7.28 -21.57
C ASP A 167 8.33 6.92 -21.66
N ALA A 168 8.71 6.28 -22.77
CA ALA A 168 10.09 5.87 -23.01
C ALA A 168 11.05 7.06 -23.21
N THR A 169 10.55 8.22 -23.65
CA THR A 169 11.37 9.42 -23.87
C THR A 169 11.85 10.02 -22.56
N THR A 170 10.98 10.04 -21.55
CA THR A 170 11.29 10.61 -20.23
C THR A 170 11.66 9.56 -19.18
N GLY A 171 11.45 8.27 -19.47
CA GLY A 171 11.63 7.18 -18.52
C GLY A 171 10.66 7.23 -17.34
N ARG A 172 9.47 7.82 -17.53
CA ARG A 172 8.46 8.01 -16.48
C ARG A 172 7.23 7.15 -16.72
N VAL A 173 6.56 6.79 -15.62
CA VAL A 173 5.28 6.11 -15.66
C VAL A 173 4.22 6.96 -14.97
N THR A 174 3.07 7.15 -15.63
CA THR A 174 1.89 7.82 -15.08
C THR A 174 0.79 6.79 -14.84
N VAL A 175 0.18 6.84 -13.66
CA VAL A 175 -0.82 5.86 -13.22
C VAL A 175 -1.98 6.54 -12.50
N THR A 176 -3.13 5.85 -12.44
CA THR A 176 -4.26 6.24 -11.58
C THR A 176 -4.04 5.76 -10.14
N PRO A 177 -4.70 6.38 -9.14
CA PRO A 177 -4.43 6.12 -7.72
C PRO A 177 -4.71 4.68 -7.27
N ALA A 178 -5.62 3.99 -7.93
CA ALA A 178 -6.03 2.63 -7.59
C ALA A 178 -5.30 1.55 -8.41
N THR A 179 -4.38 1.93 -9.29
CA THR A 179 -3.52 0.99 -10.01
C THR A 179 -2.83 0.06 -9.01
N GLY A 180 -3.01 -1.26 -9.19
CA GLY A 180 -2.34 -2.26 -8.37
C GLY A 180 -0.84 -2.33 -8.67
N LEU A 181 -0.02 -2.55 -7.65
CA LEU A 181 1.44 -2.57 -7.81
C LEU A 181 1.88 -3.59 -8.87
N TYR A 182 1.30 -4.80 -8.88
CA TYR A 182 1.68 -5.82 -9.86
C TYR A 182 1.38 -5.41 -11.30
N ALA A 183 0.23 -4.77 -11.56
CA ALA A 183 -0.11 -4.28 -12.89
C ALA A 183 0.91 -3.23 -13.39
N MET A 184 1.35 -2.34 -12.50
CA MET A 184 2.41 -1.37 -12.82
C MET A 184 3.75 -2.08 -13.14
N HIS A 185 4.13 -3.10 -12.35
CA HIS A 185 5.33 -3.90 -12.62
C HIS A 185 5.28 -4.63 -13.97
N GLN A 186 4.11 -5.16 -14.37
CA GLN A 186 3.95 -5.84 -15.67
C GLN A 186 4.26 -4.90 -16.85
N VAL A 187 3.73 -3.67 -16.82
CA VAL A 187 3.97 -2.68 -17.89
C VAL A 187 5.44 -2.26 -17.90
N LEU A 188 6.02 -2.00 -16.73
CA LEU A 188 7.42 -1.58 -16.62
C LEU A 188 8.39 -2.68 -17.02
N ALA A 189 8.15 -3.91 -16.61
CA ALA A 189 8.98 -5.06 -17.00
C ALA A 189 9.00 -5.27 -18.53
N ALA A 190 7.85 -5.12 -19.19
CA ALA A 190 7.76 -5.19 -20.65
C ALA A 190 8.58 -4.09 -21.36
N ALA A 191 8.84 -2.97 -20.68
CA ALA A 191 9.68 -1.87 -21.14
C ALA A 191 11.14 -1.94 -20.65
N GLY A 192 11.56 -3.04 -19.99
CA GLY A 192 12.89 -3.16 -19.39
C GLY A 192 13.12 -2.19 -18.23
N ARG A 193 12.07 -1.82 -17.51
CA ARG A 193 12.11 -0.84 -16.42
C ARG A 193 11.66 -1.43 -15.10
N GLY A 194 12.13 -0.82 -14.01
CA GLY A 194 11.76 -1.16 -12.63
C GLY A 194 11.39 0.08 -11.82
N ILE A 195 10.79 -0.15 -10.65
CA ILE A 195 10.40 0.88 -9.68
C ILE A 195 10.41 0.28 -8.26
N PRO A 196 10.84 1.03 -7.21
CA PRO A 196 10.84 0.48 -5.86
C PRO A 196 9.42 0.47 -5.29
N THR A 197 8.92 -0.70 -4.91
CA THR A 197 7.61 -0.84 -4.24
C THR A 197 7.61 -1.98 -3.22
N GLY A 198 6.57 -2.02 -2.39
CA GLY A 198 6.22 -3.22 -1.63
C GLY A 198 5.82 -4.39 -2.53
N THR A 199 5.72 -5.58 -1.95
CA THR A 199 5.59 -6.85 -2.68
C THR A 199 4.15 -7.33 -2.87
N CYS A 200 3.17 -6.76 -2.16
CA CYS A 200 1.77 -7.18 -2.28
C CYS A 200 1.14 -6.68 -3.60
N PRO A 201 0.69 -7.58 -4.48
CA PRO A 201 0.28 -7.26 -5.85
C PRO A 201 -0.91 -6.31 -5.97
N THR A 202 -1.87 -6.41 -5.04
CA THR A 202 -3.16 -5.71 -5.07
C THR A 202 -3.18 -4.41 -4.28
N VAL A 203 -2.06 -4.05 -3.65
CA VAL A 203 -1.91 -2.74 -3.00
C VAL A 203 -2.03 -1.63 -4.05
N GLY A 204 -2.87 -0.62 -3.77
CA GLY A 204 -3.04 0.54 -4.64
C GLY A 204 -1.85 1.49 -4.52
N VAL A 205 -1.35 1.93 -5.67
CA VAL A 205 -0.12 2.73 -5.77
C VAL A 205 -0.19 4.03 -4.98
N ALA A 206 -1.35 4.72 -4.95
CA ALA A 206 -1.43 6.01 -4.27
C ALA A 206 -1.23 5.89 -2.75
N GLY A 207 -1.99 5.00 -2.06
CA GLY A 207 -1.83 4.83 -0.62
C GLY A 207 -0.40 4.43 -0.25
N HIS A 208 0.21 3.56 -1.05
CA HIS A 208 1.58 3.10 -0.85
C HIS A 208 2.60 4.24 -1.03
N ALA A 209 2.55 4.97 -2.14
CA ALA A 209 3.48 6.06 -2.46
C ALA A 209 3.35 7.24 -1.50
N LEU A 210 2.11 7.67 -1.20
CA LEU A 210 1.87 8.86 -0.39
C LEU A 210 2.32 8.71 1.07
N GLY A 211 2.45 7.48 1.57
CA GLY A 211 3.06 7.21 2.87
C GLY A 211 4.55 6.89 2.84
N GLY A 212 5.14 6.77 1.64
CA GLY A 212 6.55 6.43 1.45
C GLY A 212 6.73 5.37 0.36
N GLY A 213 6.27 4.15 0.59
CA GLY A 213 6.40 3.04 -0.37
C GLY A 213 7.74 2.32 -0.25
N LEU A 214 7.91 1.62 0.87
CA LEU A 214 9.08 0.80 1.18
C LEU A 214 8.92 -0.62 0.60
N GLY A 215 10.01 -1.21 0.13
CA GLY A 215 10.05 -2.60 -0.33
C GLY A 215 11.33 -2.97 -1.05
N ALA A 216 11.26 -3.99 -1.89
CA ALA A 216 12.38 -4.41 -2.72
C ALA A 216 12.87 -3.24 -3.58
N ASN A 217 14.17 -3.19 -3.84
CA ASN A 217 14.86 -2.10 -4.52
C ASN A 217 14.92 -0.74 -3.77
N SER A 218 14.39 -0.64 -2.53
CA SER A 218 14.49 0.63 -1.79
C SER A 218 15.93 1.00 -1.44
N ARG A 219 16.82 0.02 -1.23
CA ARG A 219 18.26 0.29 -1.04
C ARG A 219 18.93 0.82 -2.32
N HIS A 220 18.47 0.38 -3.49
CA HIS A 220 18.96 0.80 -4.79
C HIS A 220 18.43 2.18 -5.20
N ALA A 221 17.12 2.41 -5.09
CA ALA A 221 16.44 3.54 -5.71
C ALA A 221 15.68 4.46 -4.73
N GLY A 222 15.74 4.21 -3.42
CA GLY A 222 14.94 4.95 -2.43
C GLY A 222 13.52 4.42 -2.30
N LEU A 223 12.66 5.20 -1.68
CA LEU A 223 11.23 4.88 -1.54
C LEU A 223 10.48 5.18 -2.85
N LEU A 224 9.28 4.60 -3.02
CA LEU A 224 8.41 4.94 -4.16
C LEU A 224 8.10 6.45 -4.20
N CYS A 225 7.90 7.09 -3.05
CA CYS A 225 7.68 8.54 -2.98
C CYS A 225 8.89 9.38 -3.41
N ASP A 226 10.11 8.82 -3.37
CA ASP A 226 11.32 9.50 -3.87
C ASP A 226 11.34 9.51 -5.41
N GLN A 227 10.66 8.56 -6.03
CA GLN A 227 10.47 8.50 -7.49
C GLN A 227 9.31 9.37 -7.99
N LEU A 228 8.44 9.87 -7.09
CA LEU A 228 7.33 10.74 -7.48
C LEU A 228 7.87 12.06 -8.06
N THR A 229 7.47 12.38 -9.29
CA THR A 229 7.85 13.62 -9.99
C THR A 229 6.71 14.64 -10.03
N SER A 230 5.46 14.18 -10.08
CA SER A 230 4.27 15.02 -9.99
C SER A 230 3.03 14.21 -9.60
N ALA A 231 2.01 14.90 -9.09
CA ALA A 231 0.69 14.34 -8.82
C ALA A 231 -0.41 15.35 -9.17
N SER A 232 -1.51 14.88 -9.76
CA SER A 232 -2.74 15.66 -9.86
C SER A 232 -3.58 15.42 -8.62
N VAL A 233 -4.03 16.49 -7.98
CA VAL A 233 -4.74 16.45 -6.70
C VAL A 233 -6.00 17.31 -6.77
N VAL A 234 -7.14 16.77 -6.35
CA VAL A 234 -8.35 17.55 -6.09
C VAL A 234 -8.35 17.93 -4.61
N LEU A 235 -8.27 19.21 -4.34
CA LEU A 235 -8.27 19.78 -2.99
C LEU A 235 -9.65 19.68 -2.33
N PRO A 236 -9.75 19.85 -1.01
CA PRO A 236 -11.03 19.94 -0.30
C PRO A 236 -11.97 21.01 -0.84
N SER A 237 -11.43 22.09 -1.42
CA SER A 237 -12.21 23.14 -2.10
C SER A 237 -12.87 22.66 -3.43
N GLY A 238 -12.53 21.48 -3.93
CA GLY A 238 -12.92 21.01 -5.27
C GLY A 238 -11.99 21.49 -6.38
N GLN A 239 -11.00 22.34 -6.11
CA GLN A 239 -10.01 22.77 -7.08
C GLN A 239 -9.06 21.62 -7.41
N ALA A 240 -8.81 21.39 -8.71
CA ALA A 240 -7.76 20.49 -9.17
C ALA A 240 -6.45 21.27 -9.32
N VAL A 241 -5.37 20.73 -8.78
CA VAL A 241 -4.02 21.29 -8.85
C VAL A 241 -3.00 20.21 -9.24
N THR A 242 -1.88 20.64 -9.81
CA THR A 242 -0.69 19.79 -9.97
C THR A 242 0.26 20.08 -8.82
N ALA A 243 0.77 19.05 -8.17
CA ALA A 243 1.81 19.16 -7.17
C ALA A 243 3.12 18.58 -7.74
N SER A 244 4.18 19.37 -7.77
CA SER A 244 5.52 19.02 -8.25
C SER A 244 6.59 19.81 -7.51
N ALA A 245 7.86 19.64 -7.87
CA ALA A 245 8.94 20.41 -7.28
C ALA A 245 8.82 21.94 -7.52
N THR A 246 8.15 22.35 -8.61
CA THR A 246 7.99 23.76 -9.02
C THR A 246 6.57 24.27 -8.85
N ASP A 247 5.58 23.38 -8.70
CA ASP A 247 4.18 23.74 -8.59
C ASP A 247 3.61 23.15 -7.30
N HIS A 248 3.05 23.98 -6.41
CA HIS A 248 2.62 23.60 -5.06
C HIS A 248 3.68 22.76 -4.30
N PRO A 249 4.94 23.25 -4.16
CA PRO A 249 6.07 22.45 -3.65
C PRO A 249 5.89 22.00 -2.19
N ASP A 250 5.15 22.72 -1.39
CA ASP A 250 4.80 22.33 -0.02
C ASP A 250 3.79 21.17 0.02
N LEU A 251 2.78 21.19 -0.85
CA LEU A 251 1.87 20.05 -1.05
C LEU A 251 2.66 18.83 -1.58
N PHE A 252 3.51 19.04 -2.58
CA PHE A 252 4.35 17.97 -3.14
C PHE A 252 5.27 17.35 -2.08
N TRP A 253 5.85 18.18 -1.19
CA TRP A 253 6.62 17.68 -0.05
C TRP A 253 5.76 16.79 0.86
N ALA A 254 4.54 17.22 1.19
CA ALA A 254 3.62 16.48 2.06
C ALA A 254 3.15 15.16 1.43
N LEU A 255 2.95 15.12 0.12
CA LEU A 255 2.56 13.90 -0.61
C LEU A 255 3.66 12.84 -0.64
N ARG A 256 4.89 13.17 -0.25
CA ARG A 256 6.02 12.24 -0.22
C ARG A 256 6.32 11.75 1.20
N GLY A 257 5.37 11.01 1.78
CA GLY A 257 5.51 10.38 3.10
C GLY A 257 4.53 10.87 4.17
N GLY A 258 3.68 11.86 3.87
CA GLY A 258 2.70 12.39 4.82
C GLY A 258 1.41 11.59 4.94
N GLY A 259 1.32 10.44 4.25
CA GLY A 259 0.16 9.55 4.27
C GLY A 259 -0.90 9.87 3.22
N GLY A 260 -1.59 8.84 2.76
CA GLY A 260 -2.64 8.96 1.74
C GLY A 260 -3.92 9.62 2.26
N GLY A 261 -4.52 10.51 1.45
CA GLY A 261 -5.81 11.12 1.75
C GLY A 261 -5.79 12.25 2.78
N ASN A 262 -4.63 12.76 3.18
CA ASN A 262 -4.51 13.78 4.22
C ASN A 262 -4.56 15.23 3.70
N PHE A 263 -4.29 15.45 2.42
CA PHE A 263 -4.09 16.80 1.86
C PHE A 263 -4.97 17.06 0.63
N GLY A 264 -5.69 16.06 0.15
CA GLY A 264 -6.52 16.07 -1.03
C GLY A 264 -6.71 14.68 -1.61
N VAL A 265 -7.50 14.59 -2.67
CA VAL A 265 -7.74 13.35 -3.41
C VAL A 265 -6.82 13.32 -4.62
N THR A 266 -5.81 12.47 -4.59
CA THR A 266 -4.91 12.28 -5.73
C THR A 266 -5.65 11.54 -6.85
N THR A 267 -5.59 12.07 -8.08
CA THR A 267 -6.25 11.50 -9.27
C THR A 267 -5.28 10.93 -10.30
N SER A 268 -4.01 11.34 -10.24
CA SER A 268 -2.93 10.81 -11.07
C SER A 268 -1.58 10.96 -10.36
N LEU A 269 -0.65 10.05 -10.61
CA LEU A 269 0.73 10.09 -10.09
C LEU A 269 1.70 9.75 -11.21
N THR A 270 2.78 10.52 -11.32
CA THR A 270 3.87 10.28 -12.27
C THR A 270 5.16 10.00 -11.53
N PHE A 271 5.82 8.89 -11.86
CA PHE A 271 7.05 8.44 -11.22
C PHE A 271 8.19 8.31 -12.23
N ALA A 272 9.40 8.60 -11.79
CA ALA A 272 10.62 8.15 -12.47
C ALA A 272 10.79 6.64 -12.30
N THR A 273 11.45 6.01 -13.27
CA THR A 273 11.74 4.57 -13.27
C THR A 273 13.23 4.36 -13.50
N PHE A 274 13.74 3.16 -13.19
CA PHE A 274 15.13 2.80 -13.45
C PHE A 274 15.21 1.61 -14.42
N PRO A 275 16.34 1.39 -15.13
CA PRO A 275 16.54 0.18 -15.92
C PRO A 275 16.47 -1.06 -15.03
N SER A 276 15.70 -2.06 -15.41
CA SER A 276 15.65 -3.36 -14.71
C SER A 276 16.60 -4.36 -15.34
N GLY A 277 17.07 -5.32 -14.55
CA GLY A 277 17.91 -6.41 -14.98
C GLY A 277 17.58 -7.67 -14.20
N ASP A 278 18.28 -8.74 -14.49
CA ASP A 278 18.17 -9.99 -13.75
C ASP A 278 18.82 -9.84 -12.37
N LEU A 279 18.24 -10.51 -11.38
CA LEU A 279 18.68 -10.49 -9.99
C LEU A 279 18.72 -11.92 -9.44
N ASP A 280 19.73 -12.21 -8.64
CA ASP A 280 19.73 -13.42 -7.83
C ASP A 280 18.88 -13.20 -6.57
N VAL A 281 18.15 -14.23 -6.19
CA VAL A 281 17.43 -14.34 -4.92
C VAL A 281 18.14 -15.39 -4.07
N VAL A 282 18.49 -15.00 -2.86
CA VAL A 282 19.08 -15.86 -1.83
C VAL A 282 18.09 -15.98 -0.68
N ASN A 283 17.63 -17.18 -0.38
CA ASN A 283 16.75 -17.46 0.76
C ASN A 283 17.48 -18.39 1.73
N LEU A 284 17.79 -17.89 2.93
CA LEU A 284 18.52 -18.59 3.97
C LEU A 284 17.60 -18.80 5.17
N ASN A 285 17.23 -20.05 5.44
CA ASN A 285 16.46 -20.41 6.63
C ASN A 285 17.43 -20.71 7.80
N PHE A 286 17.12 -20.20 8.99
CA PHE A 286 17.94 -20.36 10.18
C PHE A 286 17.17 -21.06 11.31
N PRO A 287 17.87 -21.65 12.30
CA PRO A 287 17.20 -22.15 13.50
C PRO A 287 16.43 -21.01 14.20
N PRO A 288 15.14 -21.18 14.57
CA PRO A 288 14.33 -20.11 15.15
C PRO A 288 14.96 -19.45 16.39
N GLN A 289 15.64 -20.21 17.23
CA GLN A 289 16.34 -19.72 18.42
C GLN A 289 17.50 -18.78 18.14
N SER A 290 18.00 -18.73 16.88
CA SER A 290 19.06 -17.82 16.45
C SER A 290 18.53 -16.46 15.94
N PHE A 291 17.23 -16.19 16.02
CA PHE A 291 16.63 -15.02 15.38
C PHE A 291 17.27 -13.69 15.82
N ALA A 292 17.56 -13.49 17.09
CA ALA A 292 18.26 -12.30 17.58
C ALA A 292 19.66 -12.16 16.92
N GLN A 293 20.41 -13.26 16.79
CA GLN A 293 21.71 -13.28 16.14
C GLN A 293 21.58 -13.01 14.62
N VAL A 294 20.55 -13.59 13.97
CA VAL A 294 20.22 -13.34 12.57
C VAL A 294 19.96 -11.86 12.30
N LEU A 295 19.23 -11.16 13.17
CA LEU A 295 18.96 -9.72 13.02
C LEU A 295 20.23 -8.87 13.08
N VAL A 296 21.12 -9.18 14.03
CA VAL A 296 22.41 -8.47 14.14
C VAL A 296 23.28 -8.74 12.92
N GLY A 297 23.39 -10.00 12.49
CA GLY A 297 24.16 -10.40 11.33
C GLY A 297 23.63 -9.79 10.04
N TRP A 298 22.30 -9.78 9.85
CA TRP A 298 21.62 -9.13 8.72
C TRP A 298 22.01 -7.63 8.62
N GLN A 299 21.91 -6.89 9.74
CA GLN A 299 22.29 -5.48 9.73
C GLN A 299 23.79 -5.28 9.47
N ASN A 300 24.67 -6.10 10.05
CA ASN A 300 26.10 -6.00 9.84
C ASN A 300 26.49 -6.26 8.38
N TRP A 301 25.88 -7.25 7.74
CA TRP A 301 26.05 -7.51 6.32
C TRP A 301 25.58 -6.32 5.46
N LEU A 302 24.39 -5.78 5.72
CA LEU A 302 23.84 -4.64 4.96
C LEU A 302 24.75 -3.42 4.94
N ARG A 303 25.52 -3.17 6.00
CA ARG A 303 26.46 -2.04 6.08
C ARG A 303 27.59 -2.11 5.04
N THR A 304 27.94 -3.31 4.60
CA THR A 304 29.02 -3.57 3.62
C THR A 304 28.50 -4.05 2.28
N ALA A 305 27.23 -4.40 2.19
CA ALA A 305 26.59 -4.90 0.98
C ALA A 305 26.49 -3.83 -0.11
N ASP A 306 26.66 -4.24 -1.35
CA ASP A 306 26.39 -3.41 -2.52
C ASP A 306 24.98 -2.80 -2.47
N ARG A 307 24.82 -1.57 -2.96
CA ARG A 307 23.52 -0.87 -2.97
C ARG A 307 22.49 -1.53 -3.88
N GLY A 308 22.91 -2.28 -4.89
CA GLY A 308 22.05 -3.11 -5.73
C GLY A 308 21.48 -4.33 -4.99
N SER A 309 22.05 -4.68 -3.83
CA SER A 309 21.53 -5.74 -2.97
C SER A 309 20.49 -5.20 -2.00
N TRP A 310 19.44 -5.97 -1.78
CA TRP A 310 18.40 -5.71 -0.79
C TRP A 310 18.15 -6.98 0.02
N ALA A 311 17.77 -6.85 1.29
CA ALA A 311 17.33 -8.00 2.07
C ALA A 311 16.30 -7.59 3.12
N LEU A 312 15.42 -8.55 3.46
CA LEU A 312 14.66 -8.57 4.69
C LEU A 312 15.14 -9.73 5.58
N ALA A 313 14.96 -9.59 6.90
CA ALA A 313 15.00 -10.72 7.83
C ALA A 313 13.62 -10.85 8.45
N ASP A 314 13.07 -12.05 8.50
CA ASP A 314 11.74 -12.25 9.09
C ASP A 314 11.70 -13.46 10.02
N ALA A 315 10.80 -13.36 11.01
CA ALA A 315 10.30 -14.51 11.75
C ALA A 315 8.80 -14.63 11.50
N THR A 316 8.36 -15.85 11.22
CA THR A 316 6.93 -16.21 11.08
C THR A 316 6.59 -17.19 12.20
N VAL A 317 5.49 -16.94 12.90
CA VAL A 317 4.89 -17.89 13.85
C VAL A 317 3.53 -18.31 13.30
N ASP A 318 3.35 -19.61 13.11
CA ASP A 318 2.13 -20.22 12.62
C ASP A 318 1.85 -21.54 13.36
N PRO A 319 0.78 -22.29 13.04
CA PRO A 319 0.48 -23.57 13.68
C PRO A 319 1.58 -24.64 13.55
N LEU A 320 2.45 -24.53 12.53
CA LEU A 320 3.54 -25.47 12.29
C LEU A 320 4.77 -25.16 13.13
N GLY A 321 4.90 -23.93 13.63
CA GLY A 321 6.01 -23.54 14.48
C GLY A 321 6.48 -22.11 14.26
N THR A 322 7.73 -21.86 14.66
CA THR A 322 8.43 -20.61 14.39
C THR A 322 9.45 -20.84 13.28
N HIS A 323 9.45 -19.98 12.27
CA HIS A 323 10.38 -19.99 11.15
C HIS A 323 11.17 -18.69 11.15
N CYS A 324 12.44 -18.75 10.79
CA CYS A 324 13.34 -17.60 10.73
C CYS A 324 14.15 -17.65 9.45
N ARG A 325 14.23 -16.51 8.72
CA ARG A 325 15.00 -16.46 7.48
C ARG A 325 15.56 -15.08 7.18
N ILE A 326 16.55 -15.05 6.28
CA ILE A 326 16.94 -13.88 5.51
C ILE A 326 16.60 -14.15 4.04
N LEU A 327 15.83 -13.25 3.43
CA LEU A 327 15.58 -13.24 2.00
C LEU A 327 16.29 -12.03 1.40
N ALA A 328 17.26 -12.27 0.53
CA ALA A 328 18.04 -11.23 -0.13
C ALA A 328 17.86 -11.27 -1.65
N THR A 329 17.98 -10.12 -2.29
CA THR A 329 18.18 -9.98 -3.74
C THR A 329 19.49 -9.26 -3.99
N CYS A 330 20.20 -9.65 -5.05
CA CYS A 330 21.48 -9.07 -5.43
C CYS A 330 21.69 -9.14 -6.94
N PRO A 331 22.68 -8.44 -7.52
CA PRO A 331 22.97 -8.55 -8.95
C PRO A 331 23.19 -9.99 -9.38
N ALA A 332 22.68 -10.35 -10.55
CA ALA A 332 22.79 -11.72 -11.08
C ALA A 332 24.25 -12.21 -11.12
N GLY A 333 24.46 -13.47 -10.74
CA GLY A 333 25.77 -14.08 -10.60
C GLY A 333 26.47 -13.85 -9.26
N SER A 334 25.89 -13.03 -8.35
CA SER A 334 26.49 -12.74 -7.03
C SER A 334 25.84 -13.52 -5.88
N GLY A 335 24.79 -14.28 -6.12
CA GLY A 335 23.99 -14.95 -5.08
C GLY A 335 24.83 -15.85 -4.15
N GLY A 336 25.76 -16.65 -4.70
CA GLY A 336 26.61 -17.51 -3.89
C GLY A 336 27.53 -16.74 -2.95
N SER A 337 28.16 -15.66 -3.41
CA SER A 337 29.03 -14.80 -2.58
C SER A 337 28.22 -14.04 -1.54
N VAL A 338 27.03 -13.56 -1.88
CA VAL A 338 26.09 -12.90 -0.96
C VAL A 338 25.62 -13.86 0.12
N ALA A 339 25.24 -15.08 -0.23
CA ALA A 339 24.88 -16.12 0.75
C ALA A 339 26.00 -16.37 1.75
N ALA A 340 27.23 -16.58 1.26
CA ALA A 340 28.40 -16.79 2.12
C ALA A 340 28.69 -15.60 3.05
N ALA A 341 28.57 -14.38 2.53
CA ALA A 341 28.77 -13.15 3.31
C ALA A 341 27.71 -12.98 4.42
N ILE A 342 26.43 -13.28 4.12
CA ILE A 342 25.36 -13.26 5.12
C ILE A 342 25.61 -14.31 6.21
N VAL A 343 25.92 -15.56 5.82
CA VAL A 343 26.21 -16.66 6.78
C VAL A 343 27.38 -16.29 7.68
N SER A 344 28.46 -15.73 7.11
CA SER A 344 29.60 -15.21 7.88
C SER A 344 29.20 -14.12 8.86
N ALA A 345 28.39 -13.16 8.44
CA ALA A 345 27.94 -12.04 9.30
C ALA A 345 26.99 -12.50 10.42
N VAL A 346 26.15 -13.51 10.15
CA VAL A 346 25.25 -14.11 11.15
C VAL A 346 26.01 -15.00 12.13
N GLY A 347 27.05 -15.72 11.66
CA GLY A 347 27.83 -16.64 12.49
C GLY A 347 27.11 -17.93 12.88
N THR A 348 25.95 -18.21 12.24
CA THR A 348 25.18 -19.45 12.40
C THR A 348 24.91 -20.06 11.04
N GLN A 349 25.04 -21.37 10.91
CA GLN A 349 24.75 -22.08 9.67
C GLN A 349 23.23 -22.10 9.40
N PRO A 350 22.79 -21.83 8.17
CA PRO A 350 21.40 -21.99 7.79
C PRO A 350 20.99 -23.47 7.78
N THR A 351 19.74 -23.75 8.07
CA THR A 351 19.11 -25.08 7.96
C THR A 351 18.65 -25.38 6.54
N GLY A 352 18.55 -24.38 5.68
CA GLY A 352 18.22 -24.48 4.27
C GLY A 352 18.67 -23.25 3.51
N THR A 353 19.10 -23.47 2.26
CA THR A 353 19.59 -22.42 1.36
C THR A 353 18.98 -22.63 -0.03
N GLU A 354 18.40 -21.58 -0.58
CA GLU A 354 17.94 -21.53 -1.96
C GLU A 354 18.60 -20.35 -2.67
N ASN A 355 18.98 -20.55 -3.92
CA ASN A 355 19.54 -19.50 -4.77
C ASN A 355 18.97 -19.64 -6.18
N HIS A 356 18.33 -18.57 -6.68
CA HIS A 356 17.66 -18.54 -7.98
C HIS A 356 17.96 -17.23 -8.69
N THR A 357 18.13 -17.27 -10.01
CA THR A 357 18.19 -16.06 -10.84
C THR A 357 16.83 -15.81 -11.47
N PHE A 358 16.31 -14.61 -11.32
CA PHE A 358 15.04 -14.20 -11.90
C PHE A 358 15.19 -12.93 -12.75
N ASN A 359 14.46 -12.86 -13.86
CA ASN A 359 14.18 -11.57 -14.47
C ASN A 359 13.29 -10.71 -13.53
N TYR A 360 13.20 -9.42 -13.82
CA TYR A 360 12.50 -8.48 -12.95
C TYR A 360 11.05 -8.89 -12.61
N LEU A 361 10.27 -9.36 -13.61
CA LEU A 361 8.86 -9.69 -13.37
C LEU A 361 8.70 -11.00 -12.60
N ASP A 362 9.55 -11.98 -12.85
CA ASP A 362 9.53 -13.24 -12.11
C ASP A 362 10.01 -13.06 -10.67
N LEU A 363 10.97 -12.13 -10.45
CA LEU A 363 11.32 -11.69 -9.09
C LEU A 363 10.10 -11.10 -8.35
N VAL A 364 9.34 -10.19 -8.99
CA VAL A 364 8.13 -9.62 -8.38
C VAL A 364 7.11 -10.71 -8.04
N ARG A 365 6.94 -11.72 -8.90
CA ARG A 365 6.07 -12.87 -8.64
C ARG A 365 6.57 -13.72 -7.48
N TYR A 366 7.86 -13.98 -7.42
CA TYR A 366 8.48 -14.73 -6.32
C TYR A 366 8.28 -14.02 -4.98
N LEU A 367 8.54 -12.73 -4.92
CA LEU A 367 8.35 -11.91 -3.72
C LEU A 367 6.88 -11.79 -3.28
N ALA A 368 5.94 -11.95 -4.21
CA ALA A 368 4.50 -12.07 -3.93
C ALA A 368 4.07 -13.49 -3.50
N VAL A 369 5.04 -14.39 -3.26
CA VAL A 369 4.82 -15.81 -2.90
C VAL A 369 3.91 -16.53 -3.93
N GLY A 370 4.01 -16.13 -5.21
CA GLY A 370 3.19 -16.67 -6.29
C GLY A 370 1.70 -16.30 -6.24
N ASN A 371 1.24 -15.63 -5.20
CA ASN A 371 -0.16 -15.23 -5.03
C ASN A 371 -0.41 -13.81 -5.56
N LEU A 372 -0.73 -13.70 -6.85
CA LEU A 372 -0.92 -12.41 -7.52
C LEU A 372 -2.31 -11.79 -7.29
N ASN A 373 -3.23 -12.52 -6.69
CA ASN A 373 -4.57 -12.04 -6.34
C ASN A 373 -4.99 -12.56 -4.96
N PRO A 374 -4.31 -12.09 -3.89
CA PRO A 374 -4.59 -12.54 -2.54
C PRO A 374 -6.02 -12.20 -2.11
N SER A 375 -6.66 -13.14 -1.43
CA SER A 375 -7.99 -12.94 -0.88
C SER A 375 -7.97 -11.93 0.27
N PRO A 376 -8.99 -11.07 0.40
CA PRO A 376 -9.15 -10.22 1.58
C PRO A 376 -9.21 -11.05 2.86
N LEU A 377 -8.52 -10.57 3.90
CA LEU A 377 -8.44 -11.23 5.21
C LEU A 377 -8.45 -10.20 6.35
N GLY A 378 -8.75 -10.65 7.57
CA GLY A 378 -8.63 -9.84 8.77
C GLY A 378 -7.16 -9.81 9.23
N TYR A 379 -6.63 -8.62 9.51
CA TYR A 379 -5.30 -8.49 10.07
C TYR A 379 -5.16 -7.28 10.99
N VAL A 380 -4.22 -7.39 11.91
CA VAL A 380 -3.75 -6.31 12.79
C VAL A 380 -2.25 -6.15 12.56
N GLY A 381 -1.75 -4.93 12.60
CA GLY A 381 -0.32 -4.71 12.48
C GLY A 381 0.10 -3.31 12.85
N GLY A 382 1.40 -3.14 13.00
CA GLY A 382 2.06 -1.90 13.37
C GLY A 382 3.54 -1.96 13.02
N SER A 383 4.33 -1.03 13.57
CA SER A 383 5.76 -0.99 13.28
C SER A 383 6.56 -0.25 14.35
N ASP A 384 7.83 -0.60 14.45
CA ASP A 384 8.83 0.13 15.22
C ASP A 384 10.04 0.44 14.35
N VAL A 385 10.58 1.66 14.47
CA VAL A 385 11.75 2.15 13.73
C VAL A 385 12.94 2.21 14.67
N PHE A 386 14.11 1.76 14.19
CA PHE A 386 15.33 1.66 14.98
C PHE A 386 16.48 2.44 14.36
N THR A 387 17.21 3.17 15.19
CA THR A 387 18.46 3.83 14.75
C THR A 387 19.54 2.80 14.42
N THR A 388 19.60 1.72 15.20
CA THR A 388 20.47 0.56 14.95
C THR A 388 19.91 -0.69 15.65
N ILE A 389 20.21 -1.86 15.09
CA ILE A 389 19.88 -3.14 15.70
C ILE A 389 21.08 -3.58 16.53
N THR A 390 21.06 -3.24 17.82
CA THR A 390 22.01 -3.76 18.81
C THR A 390 21.63 -5.18 19.23
N PRO A 391 22.52 -5.96 19.87
CA PRO A 391 22.14 -7.25 20.46
C PRO A 391 20.91 -7.15 21.39
N ALA A 392 20.81 -6.07 22.18
CA ALA A 392 19.67 -5.83 23.07
C ALA A 392 18.39 -5.53 22.29
N THR A 393 18.45 -4.71 21.21
CA THR A 393 17.32 -4.47 20.31
C THR A 393 16.85 -5.77 19.66
N ALA A 394 17.78 -6.57 19.13
CA ALA A 394 17.49 -7.85 18.50
C ALA A 394 16.85 -8.84 19.47
N GLN A 395 17.33 -8.90 20.73
CA GLN A 395 16.74 -9.73 21.78
C GLN A 395 15.33 -9.27 22.13
N GLY A 396 15.06 -7.96 22.20
CA GLY A 396 13.70 -7.43 22.40
C GLY A 396 12.74 -7.84 21.30
N ILE A 397 13.18 -7.80 20.02
CA ILE A 397 12.39 -8.26 18.89
C ILE A 397 12.14 -9.77 18.96
N ALA A 398 13.17 -10.57 19.25
CA ALA A 398 13.03 -12.01 19.39
C ALA A 398 12.08 -12.39 20.55
N SER A 399 12.18 -11.72 21.70
CA SER A 399 11.28 -11.93 22.84
C SER A 399 9.82 -11.60 22.51
N ALA A 400 9.57 -10.57 21.66
CA ALA A 400 8.23 -10.26 21.17
C ALA A 400 7.67 -11.38 20.28
N VAL A 401 8.52 -11.98 19.41
CA VAL A 401 8.16 -13.14 18.57
C VAL A 401 7.81 -14.34 19.44
N ASP A 402 8.63 -14.65 20.42
CA ASP A 402 8.42 -15.79 21.33
C ASP A 402 7.14 -15.64 22.18
N ALA A 403 6.78 -14.40 22.53
CA ALA A 403 5.57 -14.09 23.30
C ALA A 403 4.27 -14.13 22.46
N PHE A 404 4.32 -14.43 21.17
CA PHE A 404 3.12 -14.48 20.34
C PHE A 404 2.24 -15.68 20.71
N PRO A 405 0.94 -15.47 21.04
CA PRO A 405 0.02 -16.54 21.35
C PRO A 405 -0.37 -17.29 20.06
N ARG A 406 0.07 -18.54 19.93
CA ARG A 406 -0.10 -19.35 18.70
C ARG A 406 -1.55 -19.52 18.26
N GLY A 407 -2.53 -19.34 19.15
CA GLY A 407 -3.96 -19.39 18.85
C GLY A 407 -4.51 -18.11 18.20
N ALA A 408 -3.80 -16.99 18.25
CA ALA A 408 -4.26 -15.69 17.74
C ALA A 408 -4.24 -15.57 16.19
N GLY A 409 -3.61 -16.51 15.49
CA GLY A 409 -3.49 -16.51 14.04
C GLY A 409 -2.06 -16.77 13.56
N ARG A 410 -1.70 -16.20 12.42
CA ARG A 410 -0.34 -16.24 11.87
C ARG A 410 0.32 -14.88 12.04
N MET A 411 1.50 -14.85 12.66
CA MET A 411 2.26 -13.63 12.90
C MET A 411 3.53 -13.60 12.04
N LEU A 412 3.85 -12.40 11.54
CA LEU A 412 5.13 -12.11 10.88
C LEU A 412 5.77 -10.88 11.54
N ALA A 413 7.04 -11.01 11.92
CA ALA A 413 7.93 -9.90 12.27
C ALA A 413 8.91 -9.71 11.11
N ILE A 414 8.70 -8.68 10.30
CA ILE A 414 9.46 -8.47 9.06
C ILE A 414 10.36 -7.25 9.22
N MET A 415 11.67 -7.46 9.18
CA MET A 415 12.65 -6.39 9.23
C MET A 415 12.91 -5.83 7.84
N HIS A 416 12.80 -4.52 7.71
CA HIS A 416 13.10 -3.78 6.50
C HIS A 416 14.29 -2.84 6.73
N ALA A 417 15.22 -2.84 5.80
CA ALA A 417 16.35 -1.91 5.80
C ALA A 417 15.91 -0.47 5.44
N LEU A 418 16.43 0.52 6.16
CA LEU A 418 16.23 1.94 5.90
C LEU A 418 17.55 2.63 5.46
N ASP A 419 18.45 1.90 4.86
CA ASP A 419 19.76 2.34 4.39
C ASP A 419 19.85 2.49 2.85
N GLY A 420 21.05 2.59 2.31
CA GLY A 420 21.28 2.71 0.87
C GLY A 420 20.80 4.03 0.30
N ALA A 421 20.15 4.02 -0.86
CA ALA A 421 19.63 5.23 -1.54
C ALA A 421 18.59 5.97 -0.70
N LEU A 422 17.78 5.26 0.09
CA LEU A 422 16.82 5.86 1.01
C LEU A 422 17.52 6.82 2.00
N ALA A 423 18.67 6.43 2.54
CA ALA A 423 19.44 7.22 3.50
C ALA A 423 20.21 8.40 2.87
N THR A 424 20.32 8.47 1.53
CA THR A 424 20.93 9.62 0.86
C THR A 424 20.01 10.85 0.81
N VAL A 425 18.70 10.65 0.97
CA VAL A 425 17.72 11.72 1.02
C VAL A 425 17.78 12.41 2.40
N SER A 426 17.82 13.74 2.41
CA SER A 426 17.77 14.50 3.67
C SER A 426 16.46 14.28 4.42
N PRO A 427 16.44 14.15 5.76
CA PRO A 427 15.25 13.92 6.56
C PRO A 427 14.11 14.94 6.35
N GLY A 428 14.46 16.21 6.04
CA GLY A 428 13.50 17.27 5.77
C GLY A 428 13.10 17.43 4.29
N ALA A 429 13.72 16.68 3.36
CA ALA A 429 13.48 16.82 1.91
C ALA A 429 12.12 16.26 1.48
N THR A 430 11.55 15.35 2.25
CA THR A 430 10.21 14.78 2.08
C THR A 430 9.52 14.67 3.42
N ALA A 431 8.22 14.38 3.45
CA ALA A 431 7.48 14.20 4.70
C ALA A 431 7.85 12.89 5.42
N PHE A 432 8.43 11.91 4.74
CA PHE A 432 8.95 10.70 5.38
C PHE A 432 10.17 11.00 6.24
N PRO A 433 10.12 10.83 7.59
CA PRO A 433 11.16 11.35 8.47
C PRO A 433 12.36 10.40 8.69
N TRP A 434 12.18 9.09 8.48
CA TRP A 434 13.08 8.04 8.94
C TRP A 434 14.24 7.79 7.96
N ARG A 435 15.05 8.86 7.68
CA ARG A 435 16.15 8.82 6.69
C ARG A 435 17.51 8.49 7.30
N ARG A 436 17.61 8.51 8.64
CA ARG A 436 18.87 8.29 9.36
C ARG A 436 18.82 7.05 10.26
N GLN A 437 17.75 6.30 10.18
CA GLN A 437 17.56 5.04 10.89
C GLN A 437 18.06 3.87 10.05
N SER A 438 18.43 2.76 10.71
CA SER A 438 18.96 1.60 10.00
C SER A 438 17.87 0.61 9.56
N ALA A 439 16.80 0.49 10.34
CA ALA A 439 15.78 -0.53 10.10
C ALA A 439 14.42 -0.14 10.69
N LEU A 440 13.38 -0.81 10.19
CA LEU A 440 12.09 -0.91 10.86
C LEU A 440 11.64 -2.36 10.92
N VAL A 441 10.87 -2.71 11.95
CA VAL A 441 10.10 -3.94 11.99
C VAL A 441 8.64 -3.65 11.63
N GLN A 442 8.09 -4.46 10.74
CA GLN A 442 6.66 -4.57 10.49
C GLN A 442 6.13 -5.74 11.33
N TRP A 443 5.27 -5.43 12.29
CA TRP A 443 4.47 -6.41 13.00
C TRP A 443 3.19 -6.66 12.21
N TYR A 444 2.92 -7.89 11.82
CA TYR A 444 1.74 -8.24 11.02
C TYR A 444 1.12 -9.54 11.51
N VAL A 445 -0.15 -9.50 11.87
CA VAL A 445 -0.90 -10.66 12.36
C VAL A 445 -2.12 -10.87 11.48
N GLU A 446 -2.17 -11.98 10.77
CA GLU A 446 -3.37 -12.49 10.10
C GLU A 446 -4.26 -13.12 11.18
N THR A 447 -5.41 -12.51 11.46
CA THR A 447 -6.26 -12.92 12.56
C THR A 447 -7.13 -14.11 12.19
N SER A 448 -7.15 -15.16 13.01
CA SER A 448 -8.04 -16.32 12.85
C SER A 448 -9.42 -16.13 13.50
N GLY A 449 -9.62 -15.04 14.26
CA GLY A 449 -10.83 -14.76 15.02
C GLY A 449 -10.94 -13.27 15.39
N SER A 450 -11.14 -12.98 16.67
CA SER A 450 -11.20 -11.60 17.17
C SER A 450 -9.84 -10.89 17.03
N PRO A 451 -9.79 -9.65 16.51
CA PRO A 451 -8.56 -8.88 16.43
C PRO A 451 -8.01 -8.42 17.80
N SER A 452 -8.75 -8.61 18.90
CA SER A 452 -8.37 -8.13 20.25
C SER A 452 -7.10 -8.80 20.76
N GLU A 453 -6.96 -10.12 20.59
CA GLU A 453 -5.79 -10.88 21.03
C GLU A 453 -4.53 -10.45 20.25
N ALA A 454 -4.64 -10.30 18.94
CA ALA A 454 -3.58 -9.77 18.09
C ALA A 454 -3.17 -8.34 18.49
N THR A 455 -4.15 -7.49 18.83
CA THR A 455 -3.90 -6.12 19.33
C THR A 455 -3.20 -6.12 20.67
N SER A 456 -3.59 -7.01 21.60
CA SER A 456 -2.94 -7.16 22.91
C SER A 456 -1.49 -7.60 22.76
N TRP A 457 -1.22 -8.57 21.88
CA TRP A 457 0.14 -8.98 21.58
C TRP A 457 0.95 -7.85 20.93
N LEU A 458 0.38 -7.10 19.99
CA LEU A 458 1.07 -5.97 19.35
C LEU A 458 1.55 -4.94 20.40
N ASN A 459 0.72 -4.65 21.41
CA ASN A 459 1.13 -3.81 22.53
C ASN A 459 2.31 -4.41 23.31
N THR A 460 2.31 -5.73 23.52
CA THR A 460 3.44 -6.43 24.16
C THR A 460 4.71 -6.33 23.32
N ALA A 461 4.60 -6.46 21.98
CA ALA A 461 5.72 -6.31 21.06
C ALA A 461 6.33 -4.89 21.14
N HIS A 462 5.48 -3.85 21.12
CA HIS A 462 5.95 -2.47 21.32
C HIS A 462 6.65 -2.26 22.66
N GLN A 463 6.13 -2.84 23.75
CA GLN A 463 6.76 -2.74 25.07
C GLN A 463 8.14 -3.40 25.08
N ALA A 464 8.30 -4.56 24.43
CA ALA A 464 9.58 -5.28 24.38
C ALA A 464 10.69 -4.46 23.68
N VAL A 465 10.34 -3.58 22.75
CA VAL A 465 11.30 -2.76 21.99
C VAL A 465 11.25 -1.27 22.32
N ARG A 466 10.43 -0.85 23.28
CA ARG A 466 10.15 0.57 23.60
C ARG A 466 11.41 1.40 23.84
N ALA A 467 12.42 0.84 24.49
CA ALA A 467 13.66 1.56 24.80
C ALA A 467 14.53 1.84 23.56
N TYR A 468 14.24 1.20 22.43
CA TYR A 468 15.04 1.23 21.22
C TYR A 468 14.28 1.84 20.03
N SER A 469 12.95 1.87 20.11
CA SER A 469 12.07 2.40 19.06
C SER A 469 12.06 3.93 19.08
N VAL A 470 12.24 4.53 17.89
CA VAL A 470 12.17 5.99 17.71
C VAL A 470 10.90 6.43 16.98
N GLY A 471 10.06 5.50 16.55
CA GLY A 471 8.81 5.81 15.84
C GLY A 471 8.20 4.63 15.11
N GLY A 472 7.30 4.92 14.18
CA GLY A 472 6.60 3.96 13.34
C GLY A 472 6.48 4.43 11.87
N TYR A 473 6.02 3.56 11.01
CA TYR A 473 5.84 3.84 9.59
C TYR A 473 4.35 4.09 9.27
N VAL A 474 4.07 5.21 8.60
CA VAL A 474 2.69 5.66 8.36
C VAL A 474 1.85 4.70 7.52
N ASN A 475 2.45 3.86 6.67
CA ASN A 475 1.70 2.80 5.96
C ASN A 475 1.36 1.59 6.85
N TYR A 476 1.95 1.49 8.04
CA TYR A 476 1.65 0.49 9.07
C TYR A 476 1.01 1.16 10.29
N LEU A 477 0.08 2.09 10.02
CA LEU A 477 -0.66 2.83 11.04
C LEU A 477 -1.35 1.91 12.04
N GLU A 478 -1.46 2.40 13.25
CA GLU A 478 -2.14 1.76 14.37
C GLU A 478 -3.22 2.71 14.92
N VAL A 479 -4.27 2.12 15.44
CA VAL A 479 -5.33 2.88 16.12
C VAL A 479 -4.76 3.42 17.44
N ASN A 480 -5.12 4.66 17.79
CA ASN A 480 -4.78 5.31 19.07
C ASN A 480 -3.28 5.56 19.30
N GLN A 481 -2.46 5.60 18.25
CA GLN A 481 -1.07 6.02 18.37
C GLN A 481 -0.92 7.51 18.02
N PRO A 482 -0.05 8.25 18.74
CA PRO A 482 0.10 9.68 18.50
C PRO A 482 0.77 9.96 17.15
N PRO A 483 0.40 11.05 16.46
CA PRO A 483 0.97 11.42 15.15
C PRO A 483 2.50 11.57 15.16
N ALA A 484 3.06 12.04 16.27
CA ALA A 484 4.50 12.19 16.42
C ALA A 484 5.26 10.88 16.23
N ARG A 485 4.62 9.73 16.53
CA ARG A 485 5.18 8.40 16.29
C ARG A 485 5.53 8.17 14.80
N TYR A 486 4.73 8.70 13.89
CA TYR A 486 4.86 8.45 12.45
C TYR A 486 5.62 9.54 11.70
N PHE A 487 5.54 10.77 12.18
CA PHE A 487 6.07 11.92 11.46
C PHE A 487 7.26 12.59 12.16
N GLY A 488 7.55 12.24 13.41
CA GLY A 488 8.69 12.75 14.15
C GLY A 488 8.86 14.27 14.00
N PRO A 489 10.05 14.75 13.60
CA PRO A 489 10.32 16.18 13.45
C PRO A 489 9.53 16.86 12.31
N ASN A 490 8.95 16.10 11.38
CA ASN A 490 8.20 16.63 10.24
C ASN A 490 6.72 16.94 10.58
N LEU A 491 6.22 16.54 11.76
CA LEU A 491 4.81 16.69 12.15
C LEU A 491 4.34 18.14 12.08
N SER A 492 5.08 19.10 12.64
CA SER A 492 4.70 20.51 12.66
C SER A 492 4.51 21.07 11.24
N ARG A 493 5.45 20.78 10.33
CA ARG A 493 5.35 21.18 8.92
C ARG A 493 4.17 20.52 8.23
N LEU A 494 3.90 19.24 8.48
CA LEU A 494 2.73 18.53 7.92
C LEU A 494 1.42 19.16 8.40
N SER A 495 1.34 19.52 9.69
CA SER A 495 0.16 20.20 10.25
C SER A 495 -0.07 21.55 9.58
N ALA A 496 0.98 22.33 9.33
CA ALA A 496 0.89 23.61 8.62
C ALA A 496 0.42 23.43 7.16
N VAL A 497 0.96 22.46 6.43
CA VAL A 497 0.52 22.14 5.07
C VAL A 497 -0.94 21.70 5.06
N ARG A 498 -1.34 20.86 6.01
CA ARG A 498 -2.74 20.47 6.12
C ARG A 498 -3.65 21.65 6.39
N GLN A 499 -3.31 22.52 7.34
CA GLN A 499 -4.09 23.73 7.65
C GLN A 499 -4.26 24.61 6.41
N LYS A 500 -3.24 24.67 5.54
CA LYS A 500 -3.31 25.43 4.28
C LYS A 500 -4.26 24.80 3.26
N TYR A 501 -4.22 23.47 3.07
CA TYR A 501 -4.93 22.79 1.98
C TYR A 501 -6.24 22.13 2.41
N ASP A 502 -6.45 21.82 3.69
CA ASP A 502 -7.69 21.27 4.27
C ASP A 502 -8.08 21.99 5.58
N PRO A 503 -8.28 23.33 5.56
CA PRO A 503 -8.59 24.11 6.77
C PRO A 503 -9.90 23.67 7.43
N SER A 504 -10.85 23.18 6.65
CA SER A 504 -12.15 22.68 7.13
C SER A 504 -12.12 21.20 7.55
N ARG A 505 -10.95 20.57 7.48
CA ARG A 505 -10.76 19.15 7.84
C ARG A 505 -11.80 18.23 7.18
N VAL A 506 -12.00 18.40 5.88
CA VAL A 506 -12.97 17.62 5.07
C VAL A 506 -12.57 16.16 4.99
N HIS A 507 -11.27 15.88 4.91
CA HIS A 507 -10.80 14.49 4.82
C HIS A 507 -10.98 13.74 6.14
N VAL A 508 -11.44 12.48 6.05
CA VAL A 508 -11.45 11.55 7.17
C VAL A 508 -10.01 11.25 7.53
N LEU A 509 -9.63 11.64 8.74
CA LEU A 509 -8.43 11.10 9.35
C LEU A 509 -8.84 9.95 10.25
N ARG A 510 -8.29 8.82 9.95
CA ARG A 510 -8.12 7.79 10.95
C ARG A 510 -6.77 8.01 11.61
N ALA A 511 -6.85 8.01 12.90
CA ALA A 511 -5.96 8.64 13.82
C ALA A 511 -6.05 10.16 13.61
N GLU A 512 -6.29 10.87 14.62
CA GLU A 512 -6.14 12.30 14.80
C GLU A 512 -4.71 12.74 14.46
N LEU A 513 -4.19 12.17 13.37
CA LEU A 513 -2.80 12.20 12.91
C LEU A 513 -2.27 13.60 12.71
N LEU A 514 -3.16 14.58 12.68
CA LEU A 514 -2.82 15.99 12.51
C LEU A 514 -3.87 16.86 13.26
N ALA A 515 -4.44 16.37 14.37
CA ALA A 515 -5.22 17.19 15.27
C ALA A 515 -4.33 18.32 15.82
N ALA A 516 -4.88 19.49 15.99
CA ALA A 516 -4.15 20.62 16.57
C ALA A 516 -3.67 20.24 17.99
N PRO A 517 -2.49 20.70 18.44
CA PRO A 517 -1.90 20.34 19.73
C PRO A 517 -2.63 20.90 20.96
N HIS A 518 -3.88 21.31 20.87
CA HIS A 518 -4.58 22.05 21.91
C HIS A 518 -5.84 21.38 22.50
N GLU A 519 -6.05 20.08 22.30
CA GLU A 519 -7.18 19.39 22.95
C GLU A 519 -6.73 18.07 23.61
N TYR A 520 -5.72 18.16 24.49
CA TYR A 520 -5.47 17.14 25.53
C TYR A 520 -5.09 17.81 26.84
#